data_20320b9f72ed1c25dc936cd78beed9fb
#
_entry.id   20320b9f72ed1c25dc936cd78beed9fb
#
_cell.length_a   1.000
_cell.length_b   1.000
_cell.length_c   1.000
_cell.angle_alpha   90.00
_cell.angle_beta   90.00
_cell.angle_gamma   90.00
#
_symmetry.space_group_name_H-M   'P 1'
#
loop_
_entity.id
_entity.type
_entity.pdbx_description
1 polymer ?
#
loop_
_entity_poly.entity_id
_entity_poly.type
_entity_poly.pdbx_seq_one_letter_code
_entity_poly.pdbx_strand_id
1 'polypeptide(L)'
;MNHPPLLPTSFQTELLEAGCDEAGRGCLAGPVFAAAVXLPPGFSHPLLHDSKALSHRQRLEVREVIQREAVSWAVGSCSAAEIDEINILRASILAMHRALDALSVEPXLIAVDGNRFTPWRLGVPFTTIVKGDAKFANIAAASILAKTYRDEFMADAARQYPAYGWEQNKAYPTAAHRAAIAANGPSPLHRLTFRLLPTPK
;
A
#
# COMPACT_ATOMS: atom_id res chain seq x y z
N MET A 1 33.06 1.46 0.54
CA MET A 1 31.79 0.90 1.01
C MET A 1 30.93 0.60 -0.21
N ASN A 2 30.51 -0.66 -0.38
CA ASN A 2 29.65 -1.03 -1.51
C ASN A 2 28.22 -0.59 -1.18
N HIS A 3 27.78 0.45 -1.88
CA HIS A 3 26.36 0.81 -1.80
C HIS A 3 25.55 -0.24 -2.55
N PRO A 4 24.38 -0.64 -2.03
CA PRO A 4 23.55 -1.57 -2.79
C PRO A 4 23.14 -0.95 -4.13
N PRO A 5 22.97 -1.78 -5.17
CA PRO A 5 22.61 -1.26 -6.49
C PRO A 5 21.24 -0.58 -6.42
N LEU A 6 21.08 0.51 -7.17
CA LEU A 6 19.80 1.20 -7.30
C LEU A 6 18.81 0.31 -8.06
N LEU A 7 17.54 0.39 -7.69
CA LEU A 7 16.50 -0.35 -8.41
C LEU A 7 16.31 0.25 -9.81
N PRO A 8 16.10 -0.60 -10.84
CA PRO A 8 15.60 -0.09 -12.12
C PRO A 8 14.30 0.68 -11.91
N THR A 9 14.09 1.71 -12.73
CA THR A 9 12.91 2.58 -12.60
C THR A 9 11.60 1.80 -12.72
N SER A 10 11.52 0.88 -13.69
CA SER A 10 10.30 0.18 -14.08
C SER A 10 10.63 -1.18 -14.67
N PHE A 11 9.61 -2.00 -14.85
CA PHE A 11 9.75 -3.34 -15.42
C PHE A 11 10.23 -3.29 -16.89
N GLN A 12 9.80 -2.27 -17.63
CA GLN A 12 10.23 -2.04 -19.00
C GLN A 12 10.35 -0.53 -19.25
N THR A 13 10.95 -0.13 -20.37
CA THR A 13 11.25 1.27 -20.62
C THR A 13 10.58 1.85 -21.88
N GLU A 14 9.81 1.06 -22.60
CA GLU A 14 9.23 1.47 -23.87
C GLU A 14 7.87 2.17 -23.71
N LEU A 15 7.15 1.86 -22.66
CA LEU A 15 5.82 2.41 -22.39
C LEU A 15 5.84 3.15 -21.06
N LEU A 16 4.99 4.15 -20.94
CA LEU A 16 4.80 4.80 -19.63
C LEU A 16 4.13 3.79 -18.70
N GLU A 17 4.83 3.41 -17.66
CA GLU A 17 4.43 2.33 -16.77
C GLU A 17 4.05 2.85 -15.38
N ALA A 18 2.90 2.43 -14.89
CA ALA A 18 2.52 2.67 -13.49
C ALA A 18 2.91 1.47 -12.64
N GLY A 19 3.68 1.71 -11.60
CA GLY A 19 3.92 0.70 -10.56
C GLY A 19 2.82 0.79 -9.51
N CYS A 20 2.30 -0.35 -9.06
CA CYS A 20 1.21 -0.41 -8.07
C CYS A 20 1.54 -1.36 -6.93
N ASP A 21 1.15 -0.96 -5.71
CA ASP A 21 1.29 -1.79 -4.52
C ASP A 21 0.23 -1.37 -3.49
N GLU A 22 0.01 -2.21 -2.48
CA GLU A 22 -0.95 -1.94 -1.40
C GLU A 22 -0.32 -2.06 -0.02
N ALA A 23 -1.04 -1.55 0.99
CA ALA A 23 -0.67 -1.64 2.39
C ALA A 23 -1.89 -1.92 3.25
N GLY A 24 -1.72 -2.75 4.27
CA GLY A 24 -2.76 -3.00 5.24
C GLY A 24 -3.64 -4.21 4.96
N ARG A 25 -3.22 -5.14 4.09
CA ARG A 25 -4.01 -6.33 3.80
C ARG A 25 -4.29 -7.18 5.03
N GLY A 26 -3.28 -7.40 5.87
CA GLY A 26 -3.40 -8.29 7.02
C GLY A 26 -3.90 -7.63 8.29
N CYS A 27 -4.23 -6.37 8.25
CA CYS A 27 -4.68 -5.64 9.44
C CYS A 27 -6.11 -6.04 9.83
N LEU A 28 -6.41 -5.94 11.13
CA LEU A 28 -7.74 -6.31 11.66
C LEU A 28 -8.73 -5.15 11.59
N ALA A 29 -8.24 -3.93 11.34
CA ALA A 29 -9.07 -2.73 11.29
C ALA A 29 -8.53 -1.75 10.26
N GLY A 30 -9.40 -0.85 9.82
CA GLY A 30 -9.07 0.21 8.90
C GLY A 30 -9.10 -0.22 7.45
N PRO A 31 -8.93 0.74 6.55
CA PRO A 31 -8.95 0.47 5.13
C PRO A 31 -7.69 -0.24 4.64
N VAL A 32 -7.78 -0.85 3.47
CA VAL A 32 -6.61 -1.18 2.66
C VAL A 32 -6.32 0.04 1.79
N PHE A 33 -5.06 0.44 1.73
CA PHE A 33 -4.59 1.53 0.86
C PHE A 33 -3.78 0.97 -0.28
N ALA A 34 -3.85 1.61 -1.44
CA ALA A 34 -3.01 1.28 -2.58
C ALA A 34 -2.51 2.57 -3.22
N ALA A 35 -1.45 2.47 -4.00
CA ALA A 35 -0.93 3.61 -4.75
C ALA A 35 -0.53 3.17 -6.15
N ALA A 36 -0.51 4.14 -7.07
CA ALA A 36 -0.02 3.99 -8.42
C ALA A 36 0.96 5.13 -8.69
N VAL A 37 2.11 4.80 -9.29
CA VAL A 37 3.19 5.79 -9.52
C VAL A 37 3.82 5.61 -10.88
N UNK A 38 3.87 6.47 -11.77
CA UNK A 38 4.42 6.53 -12.86
C UNK A 38 5.55 7.26 -12.68
N LEU A 39 6.94 6.96 -12.68
CA LEU A 39 8.21 7.68 -12.49
C LEU A 39 8.81 8.11 -13.83
N PRO A 40 9.56 9.21 -13.85
CA PRO A 40 10.24 9.60 -15.09
C PRO A 40 11.34 8.60 -15.45
N PRO A 41 11.68 8.48 -16.75
CA PRO A 41 12.75 7.57 -17.16
C PRO A 41 14.05 7.84 -16.40
N GLY A 42 14.71 6.77 -15.97
CA GLY A 42 15.98 6.86 -15.27
C GLY A 42 15.89 7.26 -13.80
N PHE A 43 14.70 7.48 -13.27
CA PHE A 43 14.55 7.81 -11.85
C PHE A 43 15.05 6.66 -10.98
N SER A 44 15.80 7.00 -9.95
CA SER A 44 16.18 6.07 -8.91
C SER A 44 16.46 6.85 -7.61
N HIS A 45 16.40 6.15 -6.50
CA HIS A 45 16.68 6.76 -5.20
C HIS A 45 17.25 5.68 -4.27
N PRO A 46 18.35 5.97 -3.57
CA PRO A 46 19.00 4.94 -2.74
C PRO A 46 18.10 4.30 -1.70
N LEU A 47 17.18 5.06 -1.11
CA LEU A 47 16.30 4.52 -0.08
C LEU A 47 15.23 3.58 -0.63
N LEU A 48 14.96 3.58 -1.94
CA LEU A 48 13.98 2.65 -2.52
C LEU A 48 14.49 1.21 -2.59
N HIS A 49 15.80 1.00 -2.48
CA HIS A 49 16.41 -0.33 -2.56
C HIS A 49 15.79 -1.33 -1.57
N ASP A 50 15.48 -0.88 -0.34
CA ASP A 50 14.87 -1.74 0.66
C ASP A 50 13.85 -0.92 1.46
N SER A 51 12.73 -0.64 0.82
CA SER A 51 11.70 0.22 1.39
C SER A 51 11.11 -0.32 2.69
N LYS A 52 11.15 -1.65 2.88
CA LYS A 52 10.61 -2.28 4.08
C LYS A 52 11.49 -2.03 5.31
N ALA A 53 12.80 -1.82 5.11
CA ALA A 53 13.73 -1.55 6.21
C ALA A 53 13.75 -0.08 6.63
N LEU A 54 13.08 0.81 5.88
CA LEU A 54 13.12 2.24 6.18
C LEU A 54 12.40 2.56 7.49
N SER A 55 12.97 3.51 8.24
CA SER A 55 12.26 4.13 9.36
C SER A 55 11.08 4.95 8.84
N HIS A 56 10.16 5.28 9.73
CA HIS A 56 9.03 6.15 9.38
C HIS A 56 9.52 7.50 8.81
N ARG A 57 10.53 8.10 9.44
CA ARG A 57 11.11 9.36 8.97
C ARG A 57 11.66 9.22 7.55
N GLN A 58 12.43 8.16 7.28
CA GLN A 58 12.97 7.92 5.95
C GLN A 58 11.88 7.73 4.90
N ARG A 59 10.79 7.02 5.26
CA ARG A 59 9.64 6.87 4.35
C ARG A 59 9.04 8.23 4.00
N LEU A 60 8.89 9.12 4.97
CA LEU A 60 8.34 10.45 4.71
C LEU A 60 9.28 11.29 3.82
N GLU A 61 10.59 11.18 4.03
CA GLU A 61 11.57 11.86 3.17
C GLU A 61 11.46 11.38 1.72
N VAL A 62 11.42 10.07 1.51
CA VAL A 62 11.30 9.49 0.17
C VAL A 62 9.94 9.84 -0.44
N ARG A 63 8.87 9.83 0.36
CA ARG A 63 7.53 10.23 -0.12
C ARG A 63 7.56 11.62 -0.73
N GLU A 64 8.23 12.58 -0.09
CA GLU A 64 8.33 13.94 -0.64
C GLU A 64 9.05 13.94 -2.00
N VAL A 65 10.11 13.15 -2.13
CA VAL A 65 10.84 13.04 -3.39
C VAL A 65 9.94 12.42 -4.48
N ILE A 66 9.25 11.34 -4.15
CA ILE A 66 8.34 10.68 -5.09
C ILE A 66 7.27 11.68 -5.57
N GLN A 67 6.65 12.38 -4.65
CA GLN A 67 5.55 13.30 -4.98
C GLN A 67 6.01 14.48 -5.84
N ARG A 68 7.25 14.93 -5.65
CA ARG A 68 7.82 16.02 -6.43
C ARG A 68 8.28 15.57 -7.82
N GLU A 69 8.88 14.37 -7.91
CA GLU A 69 9.57 13.94 -9.12
C GLU A 69 8.72 13.06 -10.05
N ALA A 70 7.69 12.42 -9.53
CA ALA A 70 6.87 11.50 -10.32
C ALA A 70 6.16 12.23 -11.45
N VAL A 71 6.04 11.56 -12.60
CA VAL A 71 5.21 12.03 -13.71
C VAL A 71 3.75 12.14 -13.27
N SER A 72 3.29 11.14 -12.52
CA SER A 72 1.96 11.12 -11.92
C SER A 72 1.98 10.13 -10.76
N TRP A 73 1.21 10.41 -9.73
CA TRP A 73 1.03 9.49 -8.60
C TRP A 73 -0.36 9.71 -8.01
N ALA A 74 -0.89 8.65 -7.43
CA ALA A 74 -2.17 8.73 -6.74
C ALA A 74 -2.32 7.61 -5.73
N VAL A 75 -3.22 7.80 -4.78
CA VAL A 75 -3.52 6.84 -3.72
C VAL A 75 -5.02 6.53 -3.78
N GLY A 76 -5.37 5.26 -3.58
CA GLY A 76 -6.75 4.82 -3.47
C GLY A 76 -6.92 3.95 -2.24
N SER A 77 -8.15 3.74 -1.82
CA SER A 77 -8.41 2.90 -0.65
C SER A 77 -9.77 2.23 -0.75
N CYS A 78 -9.93 1.18 0.05
CA CYS A 78 -11.24 0.56 0.32
C CYS A 78 -11.43 0.47 1.82
N SER A 79 -12.60 0.82 2.28
CA SER A 79 -12.95 0.85 3.71
C SER A 79 -13.04 -0.55 4.30
N ALA A 80 -13.04 -0.62 5.64
CA ALA A 80 -13.28 -1.89 6.33
C ALA A 80 -14.62 -2.51 5.93
N ALA A 81 -15.66 -1.69 5.76
CA ALA A 81 -16.96 -2.19 5.33
C ALA A 81 -16.92 -2.78 3.92
N GLU A 82 -16.22 -2.11 2.99
CA GLU A 82 -16.05 -2.64 1.64
C GLU A 82 -15.25 -3.95 1.66
N ILE A 83 -14.21 -4.04 2.50
CA ILE A 83 -13.44 -5.28 2.65
C ILE A 83 -14.35 -6.42 3.13
N ASP A 84 -15.22 -6.15 4.11
CA ASP A 84 -16.16 -7.17 4.60
C ASP A 84 -17.14 -7.61 3.50
N GLU A 85 -17.52 -6.69 2.61
CA GLU A 85 -18.46 -6.99 1.54
C GLU A 85 -17.84 -7.83 0.41
N ILE A 86 -16.62 -7.49 -0.03
CA ILE A 86 -16.06 -8.08 -1.26
C ILE A 86 -14.80 -8.92 -1.04
N ASN A 87 -14.31 -9.04 0.17
CA ASN A 87 -13.08 -9.68 0.66
C ASN A 87 -11.82 -8.85 0.39
N ILE A 88 -10.74 -9.21 1.09
CA ILE A 88 -9.52 -8.40 1.06
C ILE A 88 -8.80 -8.44 -0.29
N LEU A 89 -8.84 -9.57 -1.00
CA LEU A 89 -8.20 -9.65 -2.32
C LEU A 89 -8.87 -8.68 -3.29
N ARG A 90 -10.19 -8.75 -3.40
CA ARG A 90 -10.93 -7.86 -4.31
C ARG A 90 -10.82 -6.40 -3.88
N ALA A 91 -10.85 -6.14 -2.58
CA ALA A 91 -10.71 -4.78 -2.06
C ALA A 91 -9.33 -4.20 -2.36
N SER A 92 -8.28 -5.01 -2.25
CA SER A 92 -6.92 -4.56 -2.61
C SER A 92 -6.82 -4.16 -4.07
N ILE A 93 -7.40 -4.99 -4.96
CA ILE A 93 -7.40 -4.69 -6.40
C ILE A 93 -8.24 -3.44 -6.68
N LEU A 94 -9.41 -3.32 -6.05
CA LEU A 94 -10.26 -2.13 -6.22
C LEU A 94 -9.56 -0.86 -5.74
N ALA A 95 -8.81 -0.94 -4.63
CA ALA A 95 -8.02 0.19 -4.16
C ALA A 95 -6.96 0.60 -5.19
N MET A 96 -6.31 -0.39 -5.83
CA MET A 96 -5.36 -0.10 -6.92
C MET A 96 -6.06 0.54 -8.12
N HIS A 97 -7.24 0.03 -8.52
CA HIS A 97 -8.01 0.62 -9.61
C HIS A 97 -8.37 2.08 -9.28
N ARG A 98 -8.77 2.36 -8.04
CA ARG A 98 -9.08 3.74 -7.61
C ARG A 98 -7.84 4.65 -7.69
N ALA A 99 -6.67 4.12 -7.33
CA ALA A 99 -5.43 4.88 -7.48
C ALA A 99 -5.13 5.15 -8.95
N LEU A 100 -5.29 4.13 -9.82
CA LEU A 100 -5.08 4.30 -11.26
C LEU A 100 -6.05 5.31 -11.85
N ASP A 101 -7.32 5.29 -11.43
CA ASP A 101 -8.33 6.25 -11.90
C ASP A 101 -8.00 7.68 -11.51
N ALA A 102 -7.28 7.87 -10.41
CA ALA A 102 -6.93 9.20 -9.89
C ALA A 102 -5.62 9.76 -10.48
N LEU A 103 -4.90 8.97 -11.28
CA LEU A 103 -3.69 9.47 -11.94
C LEU A 103 -4.03 10.60 -12.91
N SER A 104 -3.18 11.62 -12.98
CA SER A 104 -3.33 12.73 -13.92
C SER A 104 -2.84 12.39 -15.33
N VAL A 105 -2.06 11.29 -15.43
CA VAL A 105 -1.54 10.78 -16.72
C VAL A 105 -1.87 9.29 -16.79
N GLU A 106 -2.48 8.85 -17.86
CA GLU A 106 -2.87 7.45 -18.04
C GLU A 106 -1.67 6.60 -18.42
N PRO A 107 -1.41 5.50 -17.72
CA PRO A 107 -0.32 4.60 -18.09
C PRO A 107 -0.64 3.75 -19.31
N UNK A 108 0.36 3.30 -19.76
CA UNK A 108 0.27 2.48 -20.80
C UNK A 108 0.46 1.10 -20.47
N LEU A 109 1.08 0.83 -19.39
CA LEU A 109 1.29 -0.50 -18.82
C LEU A 109 1.19 -0.40 -17.30
N ILE A 110 0.68 -1.44 -16.65
CA ILE A 110 0.60 -1.48 -15.18
C ILE A 110 1.47 -2.63 -14.68
N ALA A 111 2.43 -2.33 -13.77
CA ALA A 111 3.26 -3.33 -13.10
C ALA A 111 2.82 -3.39 -11.63
N VAL A 112 2.37 -4.56 -11.17
CA VAL A 112 1.71 -4.71 -9.87
C VAL A 112 2.51 -5.62 -8.98
N ASP A 113 2.73 -5.23 -7.72
CA ASP A 113 3.34 -6.11 -6.73
C ASP A 113 2.45 -7.34 -6.50
N GLY A 114 3.07 -8.51 -6.45
CA GLY A 114 2.36 -9.73 -6.10
C GLY A 114 2.05 -10.61 -7.30
N ASN A 115 0.98 -11.40 -7.17
CA ASN A 115 0.62 -12.39 -8.19
C ASN A 115 -0.87 -12.38 -8.53
N ARG A 116 -1.61 -11.36 -8.11
CA ARG A 116 -3.06 -11.26 -8.34
C ARG A 116 -3.44 -9.85 -8.74
N PHE A 117 -4.12 -9.73 -9.88
CA PHE A 117 -4.67 -8.46 -10.35
C PHE A 117 -5.76 -8.77 -11.36
N THR A 118 -6.65 -7.83 -11.63
CA THR A 118 -7.65 -7.94 -12.68
C THR A 118 -7.52 -6.75 -13.62
N PRO A 119 -7.86 -6.90 -14.91
CA PRO A 119 -7.75 -5.76 -15.84
C PRO A 119 -8.42 -4.50 -15.32
N TRP A 120 -7.71 -3.37 -15.45
CA TRP A 120 -8.23 -2.06 -15.04
C TRP A 120 -9.08 -1.44 -16.14
N ARG A 121 -8.53 -1.35 -17.34
CA ARG A 121 -9.23 -0.79 -18.50
C ARG A 121 -8.90 -1.61 -19.74
N LEU A 122 -9.87 -1.65 -20.66
CA LEU A 122 -9.64 -2.31 -21.94
C LEU A 122 -8.48 -1.65 -22.67
N GLY A 123 -7.57 -2.44 -23.17
CA GLY A 123 -6.42 -1.94 -23.92
C GLY A 123 -5.20 -1.55 -23.08
N VAL A 124 -5.30 -1.55 -21.75
CA VAL A 124 -4.16 -1.30 -20.88
C VAL A 124 -3.68 -2.61 -20.28
N PRO A 125 -2.57 -3.16 -20.76
CA PRO A 125 -2.06 -4.43 -20.23
C PRO A 125 -1.47 -4.28 -18.82
N PHE A 126 -1.36 -5.39 -18.11
CA PHE A 126 -0.71 -5.41 -16.81
C PHE A 126 0.20 -6.62 -16.68
N THR A 127 1.14 -6.52 -15.75
CA THR A 127 1.98 -7.65 -15.34
C THR A 127 2.04 -7.67 -13.81
N THR A 128 2.03 -8.87 -13.23
CA THR A 128 2.21 -9.03 -11.79
C THR A 128 3.62 -9.51 -11.52
N ILE A 129 4.25 -8.95 -10.48
CA ILE A 129 5.67 -9.21 -10.20
C ILE A 129 5.80 -9.51 -8.71
N VAL A 130 6.06 -10.78 -8.39
CA VAL A 130 6.24 -11.18 -6.99
C VAL A 130 7.45 -10.45 -6.41
N LYS A 131 7.24 -9.79 -5.27
CA LYS A 131 8.23 -8.92 -4.61
C LYS A 131 8.68 -7.79 -5.53
N GLY A 132 7.74 -7.22 -6.29
CA GLY A 132 8.03 -6.14 -7.22
C GLY A 132 8.58 -4.90 -6.51
N ASP A 133 8.14 -4.66 -5.28
CA ASP A 133 8.62 -3.55 -4.45
C ASP A 133 10.12 -3.65 -4.12
N ALA A 134 10.70 -4.84 -4.22
CA ALA A 134 12.14 -5.04 -4.05
C ALA A 134 12.90 -5.07 -5.38
N LYS A 135 12.18 -4.96 -6.51
CA LYS A 135 12.76 -5.14 -7.84
C LYS A 135 12.70 -3.87 -8.70
N PHE A 136 11.67 -3.05 -8.54
CA PHE A 136 11.44 -1.88 -9.40
C PHE A 136 11.07 -0.66 -8.58
N ALA A 137 11.68 0.49 -8.95
CA ALA A 137 11.52 1.73 -8.18
C ALA A 137 10.09 2.24 -8.17
N ASN A 138 9.34 2.11 -9.28
CA ASN A 138 7.97 2.59 -9.33
C ASN A 138 7.04 1.78 -8.40
N ILE A 139 7.28 0.48 -8.27
CA ILE A 139 6.49 -0.35 -7.34
C ILE A 139 6.91 -0.04 -5.90
N ALA A 140 8.22 0.11 -5.64
CA ALA A 140 8.71 0.51 -4.31
C ALA A 140 8.13 1.86 -3.90
N ALA A 141 8.06 2.82 -4.84
CA ALA A 141 7.47 4.13 -4.58
C ALA A 141 5.98 4.00 -4.23
N ALA A 142 5.24 3.16 -4.96
CA ALA A 142 3.83 2.90 -4.65
C ALA A 142 3.69 2.29 -3.25
N SER A 143 4.57 1.36 -2.89
CA SER A 143 4.59 0.76 -1.56
C SER A 143 4.73 1.83 -0.47
N ILE A 144 5.66 2.77 -0.64
CA ILE A 144 5.90 3.84 0.33
C ILE A 144 4.67 4.76 0.44
N LEU A 145 4.07 5.13 -0.70
CA LEU A 145 2.88 5.99 -0.66
C LEU A 145 1.72 5.27 0.04
N ALA A 146 1.44 4.03 -0.33
CA ALA A 146 0.35 3.28 0.29
C ALA A 146 0.56 3.15 1.81
N LYS A 147 1.77 2.80 2.23
CA LYS A 147 2.11 2.61 3.63
C LYS A 147 2.00 3.91 4.42
N THR A 148 2.56 5.00 3.92
CA THR A 148 2.58 6.26 4.68
C THR A 148 1.19 6.89 4.76
N TYR A 149 0.40 6.83 3.70
CA TYR A 149 -0.99 7.31 3.74
C TYR A 149 -1.84 6.48 4.69
N ARG A 150 -1.66 5.15 4.69
CA ARG A 150 -2.38 4.30 5.62
C ARG A 150 -1.99 4.60 7.07
N ASP A 151 -0.69 4.76 7.34
CA ASP A 151 -0.22 5.07 8.69
C ASP A 151 -0.83 6.39 9.19
N GLU A 152 -0.96 7.38 8.32
CA GLU A 152 -1.62 8.65 8.68
C GLU A 152 -3.09 8.44 9.02
N PHE A 153 -3.79 7.65 8.22
CA PHE A 153 -5.19 7.31 8.50
C PHE A 153 -5.32 6.64 9.87
N MET A 154 -4.46 5.66 10.15
CA MET A 154 -4.54 4.92 11.41
C MET A 154 -4.16 5.79 12.62
N ALA A 155 -3.25 6.76 12.45
CA ALA A 155 -2.93 7.72 13.52
C ALA A 155 -4.14 8.59 13.86
N ASP A 156 -4.86 9.06 12.84
CA ASP A 156 -6.08 9.85 13.05
C ASP A 156 -7.19 8.99 13.68
N ALA A 157 -7.34 7.75 13.20
CA ALA A 157 -8.33 6.82 13.74
C ALA A 157 -8.04 6.48 15.21
N ALA A 158 -6.75 6.39 15.58
CA ALA A 158 -6.36 6.11 16.95
C ALA A 158 -6.82 7.20 17.92
N ARG A 159 -6.86 8.45 17.46
CA ARG A 159 -7.39 9.53 18.29
C ARG A 159 -8.90 9.38 18.56
N GLN A 160 -9.64 8.84 17.60
CA GLN A 160 -11.07 8.62 17.75
C GLN A 160 -11.38 7.35 18.55
N TYR A 161 -10.51 6.34 18.44
CA TYR A 161 -10.71 5.03 19.08
C TYR A 161 -9.43 4.65 19.85
N PRO A 162 -9.16 5.32 20.98
CA PRO A 162 -7.87 5.14 21.66
C PRO A 162 -7.64 3.81 22.35
N ALA A 163 -8.69 2.98 22.46
CA ALA A 163 -8.61 1.73 23.20
C ALA A 163 -7.73 0.65 22.53
N TYR A 164 -7.43 0.78 21.24
CA TYR A 164 -6.85 -0.32 20.46
C TYR A 164 -5.35 -0.20 20.18
N GLY A 165 -4.72 0.92 20.55
CA GLY A 165 -3.26 1.11 20.38
C GLY A 165 -2.82 1.26 18.94
N TRP A 166 -3.69 1.74 18.06
CA TRP A 166 -3.42 1.83 16.62
C TRP A 166 -2.28 2.78 16.27
N GLU A 167 -1.96 3.73 17.13
CA GLU A 167 -0.80 4.61 16.90
C GLU A 167 0.51 3.81 16.88
N GLN A 168 0.56 2.68 17.55
CA GLN A 168 1.72 1.79 17.59
C GLN A 168 1.56 0.60 16.66
N ASN A 169 0.45 -0.15 16.79
CA ASN A 169 0.30 -1.41 16.06
C ASN A 169 -0.28 -1.24 14.66
N LYS A 170 -0.76 -0.04 14.27
CA LYS A 170 -1.34 0.27 12.95
C LYS A 170 -2.44 -0.73 12.55
N ALA A 171 -3.09 -1.31 13.54
CA ALA A 171 -4.16 -2.30 13.40
C ALA A 171 -3.70 -3.69 12.95
N TYR A 172 -2.40 -3.96 12.92
CA TYR A 172 -1.92 -5.32 12.68
C TYR A 172 -2.33 -6.25 13.82
N PRO A 173 -2.39 -7.58 13.55
CA PRO A 173 -2.96 -8.54 14.51
C PRO A 173 -1.98 -8.93 15.63
N THR A 174 -1.46 -7.94 16.34
CA THR A 174 -0.61 -8.18 17.50
C THR A 174 -1.44 -8.77 18.65
N ALA A 175 -0.75 -9.40 19.59
CA ALA A 175 -1.40 -9.89 20.81
C ALA A 175 -2.11 -8.76 21.56
N ALA A 176 -1.47 -7.58 21.63
CA ALA A 176 -2.05 -6.41 22.28
C ALA A 176 -3.32 -5.93 21.58
N HIS A 177 -3.34 -5.92 20.24
CA HIS A 177 -4.52 -5.50 19.49
C HIS A 177 -5.69 -6.48 19.73
N ARG A 178 -5.41 -7.79 19.65
CA ARG A 178 -6.46 -8.79 19.91
C ARG A 178 -6.98 -8.74 21.35
N ALA A 179 -6.08 -8.50 22.32
CA ALA A 179 -6.49 -8.32 23.72
C ALA A 179 -7.39 -7.10 23.89
N ALA A 180 -7.07 -6.00 23.20
CA ALA A 180 -7.91 -4.79 23.25
C ALA A 180 -9.28 -5.04 22.64
N ILE A 181 -9.36 -5.81 21.55
CA ILE A 181 -10.65 -6.18 20.94
C ILE A 181 -11.44 -7.05 21.90
N ALA A 182 -10.80 -8.01 22.58
CA ALA A 182 -11.48 -8.87 23.54
C ALA A 182 -12.06 -8.05 24.71
N ALA A 183 -11.33 -7.04 25.18
CA ALA A 183 -11.76 -6.21 26.30
C ALA A 183 -12.84 -5.20 25.93
N ASN A 184 -12.80 -4.63 24.72
CA ASN A 184 -13.63 -3.48 24.34
C ASN A 184 -14.65 -3.80 23.24
N GLY A 185 -14.58 -4.97 22.62
CA GLY A 185 -15.37 -5.27 21.43
C GLY A 185 -14.76 -4.59 20.21
N PRO A 186 -15.24 -4.91 19.01
CA PRO A 186 -14.75 -4.26 17.79
C PRO A 186 -15.31 -2.85 17.64
N SER A 187 -14.52 -1.97 17.07
CA SER A 187 -14.93 -0.63 16.65
C SER A 187 -15.63 -0.69 15.29
N PRO A 188 -16.25 0.42 14.85
CA PRO A 188 -16.80 0.48 13.49
C PRO A 188 -15.75 0.33 12.39
N LEU A 189 -14.45 0.47 12.69
CA LEU A 189 -13.38 0.31 11.71
C LEU A 189 -12.81 -1.10 11.65
N HIS A 190 -13.20 -1.99 12.54
CA HIS A 190 -12.75 -3.37 12.50
C HIS A 190 -13.38 -4.13 11.33
N ARG A 191 -12.60 -5.06 10.77
CA ARG A 191 -13.05 -5.91 9.66
C ARG A 191 -13.72 -7.14 10.25
N LEU A 192 -15.04 -7.13 10.26
CA LEU A 192 -15.83 -8.11 11.02
C LEU A 192 -15.74 -9.52 10.41
N THR A 193 -15.35 -9.65 9.14
CA THR A 193 -15.14 -10.94 8.51
C THR A 193 -13.76 -11.55 8.81
N PHE A 194 -12.87 -10.76 9.41
CA PHE A 194 -11.54 -11.22 9.81
C PHE A 194 -11.64 -11.89 11.19
N ARG A 195 -10.67 -12.76 11.46
CA ARG A 195 -10.58 -13.39 12.77
C ARG A 195 -10.00 -12.39 13.78
N LEU A 196 -10.88 -11.77 14.54
CA LEU A 196 -10.51 -10.67 15.44
C LEU A 196 -9.96 -11.14 16.78
N LEU A 197 -10.46 -12.27 17.31
CA LEU A 197 -10.08 -12.75 18.63
C LEU A 197 -9.03 -13.87 18.54
N PRO A 198 -8.25 -14.07 19.63
CA PRO A 198 -7.30 -15.19 19.65
C PRO A 198 -8.01 -16.53 19.55
N THR A 199 -7.30 -17.55 19.04
CA THR A 199 -7.84 -18.91 19.07
C THR A 199 -7.96 -19.38 20.52
N PRO A 200 -9.09 -19.99 20.91
CA PRO A 200 -9.13 -20.67 22.21
C PRO A 200 -8.06 -21.76 22.25
N LYS A 201 -7.40 -21.90 23.41
CA LYS A 201 -6.44 -22.98 23.64
C LYS A 201 -7.16 -24.29 23.82
#